data_b7caf231ca60263617e0612a059dbdaa
#
_entry.id   b7caf231ca60263617e0612a059dbdaa
#
_cell.length_a   1.000
_cell.length_b   1.000
_cell.length_c   1.000
_cell.angle_alpha   90.00
_cell.angle_beta   90.00
_cell.angle_gamma   90.00
#
_symmetry.space_group_name_H-M   'P 1'
#
loop_
_entity.id
_entity.type
_entity.pdbx_description
1 polymer ?
#
loop_
_entity_poly.entity_id
_entity_poly.type
_entity_poly.pdbx_seq_one_letter_code
_entity_poly.pdbx_strand_id
1 'polypeptide(L)'
;MIIESPIPTTGERLKRARILAGLTTRREFEKKHNISANTLQGWEQDKNPLSKKGAERVVEAFKWEGLLCSTEWLINGTGMPPRPYHVLNAGMNKNVERFPALAEQNIREEQVIYKESQLFKSQNVNSIVLPVVDDAMDPYFNAGDHIGGIQLFKKDIAKFVGETCIVELENNVIIPRLLQAATQPGLYNVCATNPKTKASPLNLYNVKVLSAAPILWHRRKISSLF
;
A
#
# COMPACT_ATOMS: atom_id res chain seq x y z
N MET A 1 -7.35 -37.00 17.67
CA MET A 1 -7.06 -35.88 18.59
C MET A 1 -6.41 -34.81 17.71
N ILE A 2 -7.21 -33.83 17.24
CA ILE A 2 -6.72 -32.71 16.42
C ILE A 2 -6.09 -31.74 17.42
N ILE A 3 -4.77 -31.64 17.41
CA ILE A 3 -4.03 -30.63 18.18
C ILE A 3 -4.30 -29.29 17.48
N GLU A 4 -5.27 -28.53 17.95
CA GLU A 4 -5.43 -27.13 17.54
C GLU A 4 -4.14 -26.40 17.90
N SER A 5 -3.46 -25.89 16.90
CA SER A 5 -2.30 -25.03 17.12
C SER A 5 -2.77 -23.79 17.89
N PRO A 6 -2.08 -23.35 18.96
CA PRO A 6 -2.50 -22.22 19.76
C PRO A 6 -2.64 -20.98 18.88
N ILE A 7 -3.69 -20.19 19.13
CA ILE A 7 -3.92 -18.93 18.44
C ILE A 7 -2.68 -18.05 18.65
N PRO A 8 -2.03 -17.56 17.57
CA PRO A 8 -0.82 -16.76 17.70
C PRO A 8 -1.07 -15.52 18.57
N THR A 9 -0.10 -15.16 19.41
CA THR A 9 -0.14 -13.91 20.19
C THR A 9 -0.04 -12.68 19.30
N THR A 10 -0.32 -11.49 19.84
CA THR A 10 -0.14 -10.22 19.13
C THR A 10 1.31 -10.05 18.67
N GLY A 11 2.29 -10.39 19.52
CA GLY A 11 3.70 -10.31 19.19
C GLY A 11 4.12 -11.29 18.10
N GLU A 12 3.60 -12.52 18.13
CA GLU A 12 3.85 -13.50 17.09
C GLU A 12 3.27 -13.08 15.74
N ARG A 13 2.04 -12.54 15.73
CA ARG A 13 1.43 -11.98 14.52
C ARG A 13 2.25 -10.83 13.94
N LEU A 14 2.68 -9.90 14.80
CA LEU A 14 3.52 -8.77 14.42
C LEU A 14 4.85 -9.24 13.80
N LYS A 15 5.56 -10.14 14.47
CA LYS A 15 6.82 -10.72 14.00
C LYS A 15 6.64 -11.42 12.65
N ARG A 16 5.58 -12.24 12.52
CA ARG A 16 5.25 -12.95 11.27
C ARG A 16 4.97 -11.98 10.12
N ALA A 17 4.16 -10.95 10.36
CA ALA A 17 3.85 -9.93 9.35
C ALA A 17 5.10 -9.15 8.93
N ARG A 18 6.00 -8.79 9.87
CA ARG A 18 7.26 -8.12 9.55
C ARG A 18 8.15 -8.96 8.62
N ILE A 19 8.28 -10.24 8.91
CA ILE A 19 9.07 -11.17 8.07
C ILE A 19 8.44 -11.31 6.68
N LEU A 20 7.11 -11.43 6.61
CA LEU A 20 6.37 -11.50 5.34
C LEU A 20 6.50 -10.20 4.52
N ALA A 21 6.64 -9.05 5.17
CA ALA A 21 6.91 -7.76 4.53
C ALA A 21 8.38 -7.63 4.04
N GLY A 22 9.21 -8.68 4.15
CA GLY A 22 10.61 -8.64 3.75
C GLY A 22 11.55 -7.94 4.73
N LEU A 23 11.04 -7.44 5.86
CA LEU A 23 11.82 -6.75 6.89
C LEU A 23 12.40 -7.78 7.87
N THR A 24 13.55 -8.37 7.52
CA THR A 24 14.14 -9.49 8.27
C THR A 24 14.62 -9.09 9.66
N THR A 25 15.10 -7.86 9.83
CA THR A 25 15.60 -7.36 11.12
C THR A 25 14.77 -6.19 11.65
N ARG A 26 14.74 -6.02 12.99
CA ARG A 26 14.07 -4.87 13.64
C ARG A 26 14.80 -3.56 13.37
N ARG A 27 16.13 -3.59 13.19
CA ARG A 27 16.92 -2.41 12.82
C ARG A 27 16.58 -1.91 11.41
N GLU A 28 16.33 -2.81 10.49
CA GLU A 28 15.85 -2.47 9.14
C GLU A 28 14.49 -1.77 9.19
N PHE A 29 13.55 -2.32 10.01
CA PHE A 29 12.26 -1.70 10.24
C PHE A 29 12.39 -0.29 10.85
N GLU A 30 13.23 -0.12 11.86
CA GLU A 30 13.51 1.19 12.47
C GLU A 30 14.04 2.19 11.47
N LYS A 31 15.01 1.79 10.65
CA LYS A 31 15.63 2.64 9.64
C LYS A 31 14.62 3.15 8.59
N LYS A 32 13.69 2.28 8.18
CA LYS A 32 12.71 2.60 7.14
C LYS A 32 11.47 3.33 7.67
N HIS A 33 11.00 2.98 8.85
CA HIS A 33 9.66 3.39 9.33
C HIS A 33 9.65 4.18 10.61
N ASN A 34 10.81 4.52 11.15
CA ASN A 34 10.96 5.34 12.37
C ASN A 34 10.17 4.80 13.58
N ILE A 35 10.16 3.48 13.73
CA ILE A 35 9.67 2.77 14.92
C ILE A 35 10.89 2.06 15.52
N SER A 36 11.30 2.44 16.75
CA SER A 36 12.55 1.94 17.30
C SER A 36 12.59 0.43 17.40
N ALA A 37 13.75 -0.17 17.15
CA ALA A 37 13.97 -1.62 17.23
C ALA A 37 13.62 -2.16 18.63
N ASN A 38 13.87 -1.38 19.68
CA ASN A 38 13.54 -1.75 21.06
C ASN A 38 12.02 -1.76 21.29
N THR A 39 11.29 -0.75 20.77
CA THR A 39 9.83 -0.71 20.86
C THR A 39 9.22 -1.90 20.12
N LEU A 40 9.70 -2.17 18.90
CA LEU A 40 9.25 -3.29 18.10
C LEU A 40 9.55 -4.62 18.80
N GLN A 41 10.73 -4.76 19.42
CA GLN A 41 11.09 -5.93 20.21
C GLN A 41 10.14 -6.14 21.39
N GLY A 42 9.81 -5.08 22.12
CA GLY A 42 8.88 -5.14 23.25
C GLY A 42 7.51 -5.66 22.82
N TRP A 43 6.99 -5.18 21.68
CA TRP A 43 5.73 -5.64 21.11
C TRP A 43 5.80 -7.09 20.59
N GLU A 44 6.87 -7.46 19.86
CA GLU A 44 7.04 -8.82 19.30
C GLU A 44 7.25 -9.90 20.37
N GLN A 45 7.70 -9.52 21.57
CA GLN A 45 7.88 -10.40 22.72
C GLN A 45 6.72 -10.34 23.71
N ASP A 46 5.65 -9.63 23.38
CA ASP A 46 4.49 -9.38 24.26
C ASP A 46 4.86 -8.81 25.64
N LYS A 47 6.06 -8.18 25.76
CA LYS A 47 6.48 -7.48 26.97
C LYS A 47 5.69 -6.19 27.20
N ASN A 48 5.34 -5.54 26.12
CA ASN A 48 4.52 -4.34 26.10
C ASN A 48 3.31 -4.57 25.21
N PRO A 49 2.10 -4.15 25.61
CA PRO A 49 0.92 -4.28 24.76
C PRO A 49 1.04 -3.38 23.52
N LEU A 50 0.68 -3.91 22.37
CA LEU A 50 0.60 -3.12 21.14
C LEU A 50 -0.67 -2.28 21.17
N SER A 51 -0.53 -0.97 21.39
CA SER A 51 -1.66 -0.04 21.38
C SER A 51 -2.27 0.07 19.98
N LYS A 52 -3.55 0.49 19.89
CA LYS A 52 -4.23 0.71 18.60
C LYS A 52 -3.43 1.66 17.70
N LYS A 53 -2.94 2.78 18.24
CA LYS A 53 -2.11 3.74 17.50
C LYS A 53 -0.77 3.13 17.05
N GLY A 54 -0.18 2.28 17.87
CA GLY A 54 1.02 1.53 17.51
C GLY A 54 0.76 0.55 16.37
N ALA A 55 -0.34 -0.18 16.44
CA ALA A 55 -0.75 -1.11 15.40
C ALA A 55 -1.07 -0.41 14.06
N GLU A 56 -1.75 0.73 14.09
CA GLU A 56 -2.01 1.55 12.90
C GLU A 56 -0.69 1.97 12.20
N ARG A 57 0.30 2.42 12.98
CA ARG A 57 1.63 2.77 12.45
C ARG A 57 2.34 1.58 11.84
N VAL A 58 2.26 0.41 12.47
CA VAL A 58 2.89 -0.81 11.98
C VAL A 58 2.20 -1.34 10.72
N VAL A 59 0.88 -1.35 10.68
CA VAL A 59 0.09 -1.74 9.50
C VAL A 59 0.43 -0.83 8.32
N GLU A 60 0.56 0.47 8.58
CA GLU A 60 0.96 1.41 7.55
C GLU A 60 2.39 1.14 7.03
N ALA A 61 3.33 0.83 7.94
CA ALA A 61 4.68 0.44 7.56
C ALA A 61 4.68 -0.83 6.69
N PHE A 62 3.87 -1.82 7.02
CA PHE A 62 3.71 -3.04 6.21
C PHE A 62 3.15 -2.75 4.82
N LYS A 63 2.20 -1.83 4.72
CA LYS A 63 1.64 -1.42 3.44
C LYS A 63 2.70 -0.81 2.52
N TRP A 64 3.61 -0.02 3.06
CA TRP A 64 4.75 0.52 2.32
C TRP A 64 5.72 -0.56 1.81
N GLU A 65 5.82 -1.67 2.53
CA GLU A 65 6.64 -2.82 2.15
C GLU A 65 5.85 -3.85 1.30
N GLY A 66 4.66 -3.48 0.82
CA GLY A 66 3.88 -4.36 -0.05
C GLY A 66 3.12 -5.48 0.67
N LEU A 67 2.77 -5.28 1.94
CA LEU A 67 1.97 -6.21 2.72
C LEU A 67 0.73 -5.53 3.29
N LEU A 68 -0.45 -6.05 2.99
CA LEU A 68 -1.72 -5.60 3.59
C LEU A 68 -2.12 -6.51 4.75
N CYS A 69 -2.50 -5.90 5.87
CA CYS A 69 -3.23 -6.55 6.95
C CYS A 69 -4.09 -5.52 7.68
N SER A 70 -5.11 -5.97 8.41
CA SER A 70 -5.89 -5.05 9.22
C SER A 70 -5.29 -4.88 10.62
N THR A 71 -5.58 -3.74 11.23
CA THR A 71 -5.22 -3.45 12.62
C THR A 71 -5.86 -4.44 13.57
N GLU A 72 -7.12 -4.83 13.31
CA GLU A 72 -7.87 -5.82 14.06
C GLU A 72 -7.21 -7.19 14.04
N TRP A 73 -6.69 -7.57 12.85
CA TRP A 73 -5.96 -8.84 12.76
C TRP A 73 -4.68 -8.79 13.58
N LEU A 74 -3.97 -7.70 13.52
CA LEU A 74 -2.70 -7.57 14.23
C LEU A 74 -2.93 -7.64 15.75
N ILE A 75 -3.93 -6.93 16.29
CA ILE A 75 -4.22 -6.87 17.72
C ILE A 75 -4.97 -8.11 18.22
N ASN A 76 -6.05 -8.50 17.54
CA ASN A 76 -7.02 -9.49 18.02
C ASN A 76 -6.97 -10.83 17.29
N GLY A 77 -6.27 -10.91 16.17
CA GLY A 77 -6.31 -12.08 15.29
C GLY A 77 -7.55 -12.18 14.41
N THR A 78 -8.44 -11.16 14.45
CA THR A 78 -9.68 -11.09 13.68
C THR A 78 -9.56 -10.05 12.56
N GLY A 79 -10.29 -10.21 11.47
CA GLY A 79 -10.19 -9.31 10.34
C GLY A 79 -9.24 -9.81 9.25
N MET A 80 -8.67 -8.92 8.44
CA MET A 80 -7.88 -9.29 7.26
C MET A 80 -6.46 -9.70 7.64
N PRO A 81 -6.07 -10.98 7.43
CA PRO A 81 -4.71 -11.46 7.68
C PRO A 81 -3.72 -10.86 6.67
N PRO A 82 -2.39 -10.96 6.94
CA PRO A 82 -1.36 -10.48 6.04
C PRO A 82 -1.49 -11.13 4.66
N ARG A 83 -1.56 -10.28 3.64
CA ARG A 83 -1.58 -10.71 2.24
C ARG A 83 -0.57 -9.88 1.47
N PRO A 84 0.19 -10.48 0.55
CA PRO A 84 1.02 -9.72 -0.36
C PRO A 84 0.13 -8.70 -1.08
N TYR A 85 0.51 -7.46 -0.99
CA TYR A 85 0.01 -6.43 -1.85
C TYR A 85 0.71 -6.64 -3.18
N HIS A 86 0.02 -7.18 -4.16
CA HIS A 86 0.55 -7.29 -5.52
C HIS A 86 0.62 -5.90 -6.15
N VAL A 87 1.48 -5.10 -5.60
CA VAL A 87 2.21 -4.11 -6.35
C VAL A 87 3.06 -4.96 -7.27
N LEU A 88 2.73 -4.99 -8.54
CA LEU A 88 3.64 -5.54 -9.53
C LEU A 88 4.94 -4.75 -9.38
N ASN A 89 5.89 -5.29 -8.61
CA ASN A 89 7.24 -4.78 -8.51
C ASN A 89 7.94 -4.99 -9.86
N ALA A 90 7.53 -4.22 -10.85
CA ALA A 90 8.30 -4.01 -12.04
C ALA A 90 9.51 -3.15 -11.65
N GLY A 91 10.59 -3.83 -11.29
CA GLY A 91 11.91 -3.24 -11.30
C GLY A 91 12.25 -2.27 -10.18
N MET A 92 12.35 -2.73 -8.94
CA MET A 92 13.20 -2.03 -7.99
C MET A 92 14.66 -2.14 -8.45
N ASN A 93 15.15 -1.01 -8.85
CA ASN A 93 16.46 -0.68 -9.39
C ASN A 93 17.61 -1.45 -8.73
N LYS A 94 18.20 -2.40 -9.43
CA LYS A 94 19.50 -3.02 -9.11
C LYS A 94 20.67 -2.02 -9.18
N ASN A 95 20.41 -0.74 -9.44
CA ASN A 95 21.42 0.29 -9.61
C ASN A 95 21.73 1.11 -8.34
N VAL A 96 21.04 0.86 -7.22
CA VAL A 96 21.25 1.63 -5.96
C VAL A 96 22.62 1.35 -5.33
N GLU A 97 23.23 0.18 -5.62
CA GLU A 97 24.54 -0.18 -5.04
C GLU A 97 25.73 0.59 -5.69
N ARG A 98 25.52 1.23 -6.84
CA ARG A 98 26.61 1.92 -7.58
C ARG A 98 26.86 3.36 -7.15
N PHE A 99 25.91 4.03 -6.47
CA PHE A 99 26.03 5.44 -6.12
C PHE A 99 25.51 5.73 -4.70
N PRO A 100 26.38 5.70 -3.67
CA PRO A 100 25.98 5.95 -2.27
C PRO A 100 25.26 7.28 -2.05
N ALA A 101 25.68 8.34 -2.76
CA ALA A 101 25.03 9.66 -2.65
C ALA A 101 23.58 9.68 -3.15
N LEU A 102 23.28 8.93 -4.21
CA LEU A 102 21.92 8.76 -4.72
C LEU A 102 21.06 7.91 -3.76
N ALA A 103 21.65 6.94 -3.07
CA ALA A 103 20.98 6.14 -2.06
C ALA A 103 20.56 6.99 -0.85
N GLU A 104 21.43 7.89 -0.38
CA GLU A 104 21.11 8.82 0.71
C GLU A 104 20.02 9.82 0.32
N GLN A 105 20.07 10.34 -0.90
CA GLN A 105 19.04 11.25 -1.43
C GLN A 105 17.70 10.57 -1.55
N ASN A 106 17.66 9.33 -2.04
CA ASN A 106 16.46 8.51 -2.09
C ASN A 106 15.86 8.27 -0.70
N ILE A 107 16.69 7.95 0.31
CA ILE A 107 16.21 7.73 1.68
C ILE A 107 15.60 9.02 2.24
N ARG A 108 16.20 10.18 1.99
CA ARG A 108 15.67 11.48 2.44
C ARG A 108 14.35 11.80 1.73
N GLU A 109 14.27 11.58 0.43
CA GLU A 109 13.05 11.81 -0.35
C GLU A 109 11.91 10.90 0.13
N GLU A 110 12.14 9.63 0.35
CA GLU A 110 11.15 8.68 0.89
C GLU A 110 10.63 9.13 2.27
N GLN A 111 11.50 9.65 3.13
CA GLN A 111 11.08 10.18 4.44
C GLN A 111 10.19 11.42 4.31
N VAL A 112 10.47 12.29 3.35
CA VAL A 112 9.64 13.46 3.07
C VAL A 112 8.28 13.02 2.54
N ILE A 113 8.24 12.15 1.54
CA ILE A 113 7.03 11.58 0.96
C ILE A 113 6.17 10.90 2.05
N TYR A 114 6.81 10.14 2.93
CA TYR A 114 6.12 9.52 4.05
C TYR A 114 5.44 10.56 4.96
N LYS A 115 6.14 11.62 5.34
CA LYS A 115 5.55 12.70 6.18
C LYS A 115 4.39 13.39 5.49
N GLU A 116 4.53 13.71 4.20
CA GLU A 116 3.47 14.32 3.39
C GLU A 116 2.24 13.38 3.31
N SER A 117 2.45 12.09 3.12
CA SER A 117 1.37 11.10 3.10
C SER A 117 0.63 10.98 4.42
N GLN A 118 1.37 11.05 5.55
CA GLN A 118 0.75 11.05 6.88
C GLN A 118 -0.07 12.31 7.11
N LEU A 119 0.39 13.47 6.64
CA LEU A 119 -0.36 14.71 6.71
C LEU A 119 -1.66 14.59 5.89
N PHE A 120 -1.59 14.13 4.65
CA PHE A 120 -2.77 13.89 3.81
C PHE A 120 -3.79 12.97 4.51
N LYS A 121 -3.31 11.87 5.09
CA LYS A 121 -4.16 10.91 5.81
C LYS A 121 -4.78 11.48 7.08
N SER A 122 -4.06 12.32 7.81
CA SER A 122 -4.58 12.94 9.03
C SER A 122 -5.70 13.94 8.77
N GLN A 123 -5.71 14.53 7.58
CA GLN A 123 -6.71 15.52 7.16
C GLN A 123 -7.91 14.90 6.43
N ASN A 124 -7.79 13.65 5.98
CA ASN A 124 -8.81 13.01 5.15
C ASN A 124 -9.21 11.64 5.72
N VAL A 125 -10.44 11.52 6.16
CA VAL A 125 -11.02 10.25 6.60
C VAL A 125 -11.17 9.30 5.40
N ASN A 126 -10.93 8.02 5.62
CA ASN A 126 -10.95 6.96 4.58
C ASN A 126 -9.98 7.23 3.41
N SER A 127 -8.88 7.91 3.68
CA SER A 127 -7.86 8.14 2.66
C SER A 127 -7.01 6.89 2.42
N ILE A 128 -6.61 6.73 1.17
CA ILE A 128 -5.64 5.71 0.73
C ILE A 128 -4.48 6.42 0.04
N VAL A 129 -3.26 5.97 0.32
CA VAL A 129 -2.04 6.42 -0.36
C VAL A 129 -1.23 5.21 -0.76
N LEU A 130 -0.71 5.20 -1.98
CA LEU A 130 0.13 4.12 -2.49
C LEU A 130 1.16 4.64 -3.51
N PRO A 131 2.28 3.92 -3.70
CA PRO A 131 3.18 4.19 -4.81
C PRO A 131 2.59 3.69 -6.13
N VAL A 132 2.86 4.40 -7.21
CA VAL A 132 2.61 3.94 -8.58
C VAL A 132 3.73 2.99 -8.98
N VAL A 133 3.37 1.81 -9.46
CA VAL A 133 4.34 0.72 -9.62
C VAL A 133 4.53 0.27 -11.05
N ASP A 134 3.60 0.62 -11.91
CA ASP A 134 3.64 0.32 -13.33
C ASP A 134 3.48 1.59 -14.18
N ASP A 135 3.67 1.45 -15.47
CA ASP A 135 3.56 2.50 -16.47
C ASP A 135 2.15 2.63 -17.07
N ALA A 136 1.17 1.95 -16.50
CA ALA A 136 -0.18 1.88 -17.08
C ALA A 136 -0.90 3.24 -17.11
N MET A 137 -0.46 4.16 -16.23
CA MET A 137 -1.05 5.49 -16.11
C MET A 137 -0.16 6.60 -16.67
N ASP A 138 0.94 6.26 -17.37
CA ASP A 138 1.76 7.25 -18.06
C ASP A 138 0.94 8.02 -19.12
N PRO A 139 1.24 9.28 -19.31
CA PRO A 139 2.24 10.14 -18.64
C PRO A 139 1.72 10.86 -17.39
N TYR A 140 0.50 10.58 -16.95
CA TYR A 140 -0.15 11.29 -15.85
C TYR A 140 0.47 10.94 -14.49
N PHE A 141 0.73 9.65 -14.26
CA PHE A 141 1.34 9.10 -13.06
C PHE A 141 2.39 8.08 -13.45
N ASN A 142 3.65 8.39 -13.15
CA ASN A 142 4.78 7.55 -13.56
C ASN A 142 5.13 6.54 -12.46
N ALA A 143 5.72 5.42 -12.85
CA ALA A 143 6.24 4.46 -11.89
C ALA A 143 7.22 5.13 -10.91
N GLY A 144 7.00 4.91 -9.62
CA GLY A 144 7.74 5.55 -8.53
C GLY A 144 7.06 6.77 -7.92
N ASP A 145 6.09 7.39 -8.59
CA ASP A 145 5.26 8.44 -8.00
C ASP A 145 4.42 7.90 -6.84
N HIS A 146 3.96 8.79 -5.97
CA HIS A 146 3.01 8.44 -4.92
C HIS A 146 1.70 9.19 -5.14
N ILE A 147 0.61 8.48 -4.98
CA ILE A 147 -0.74 9.01 -5.20
C ILE A 147 -1.63 8.71 -4.02
N GLY A 148 -2.60 9.59 -3.78
CA GLY A 148 -3.55 9.45 -2.69
C GLY A 148 -4.93 9.95 -3.07
N GLY A 149 -5.95 9.35 -2.47
CA GLY A 149 -7.35 9.73 -2.66
C GLY A 149 -8.20 9.37 -1.45
N ILE A 150 -9.48 9.72 -1.52
CA ILE A 150 -10.48 9.38 -0.50
C ILE A 150 -11.35 8.27 -1.05
N GLN A 151 -11.38 7.13 -0.36
CA GLN A 151 -12.14 5.95 -0.78
C GLN A 151 -13.64 6.17 -0.66
N LEU A 152 -14.32 5.87 -1.74
CA LEU A 152 -15.77 5.84 -1.84
C LEU A 152 -16.24 4.42 -2.13
N PHE A 153 -17.42 4.09 -1.64
CA PHE A 153 -17.93 2.73 -1.61
C PHE A 153 -19.32 2.65 -2.25
N LYS A 154 -19.69 1.48 -2.73
CA LYS A 154 -21.04 1.15 -3.24
C LYS A 154 -21.50 2.13 -4.33
N LYS A 155 -22.68 2.74 -4.16
CA LYS A 155 -23.28 3.66 -5.13
C LYS A 155 -22.49 4.94 -5.38
N ASP A 156 -21.66 5.33 -4.44
CA ASP A 156 -20.88 6.58 -4.55
C ASP A 156 -19.70 6.45 -5.53
N ILE A 157 -19.29 5.21 -5.84
CA ILE A 157 -18.27 4.93 -6.86
C ILE A 157 -18.68 5.48 -8.23
N ALA A 158 -19.96 5.39 -8.57
CA ALA A 158 -20.47 5.85 -9.87
C ALA A 158 -20.29 7.35 -10.12
N LYS A 159 -20.09 8.15 -9.08
CA LYS A 159 -19.86 9.60 -9.21
C LYS A 159 -18.52 9.93 -9.88
N PHE A 160 -17.60 8.97 -9.91
CA PHE A 160 -16.24 9.14 -10.43
C PHE A 160 -15.95 8.35 -11.71
N VAL A 161 -17.01 7.93 -12.38
CA VAL A 161 -16.88 7.40 -13.74
C VAL A 161 -16.33 8.49 -14.66
N GLY A 162 -15.24 8.18 -15.35
CA GLY A 162 -14.47 9.12 -16.18
C GLY A 162 -13.21 9.65 -15.49
N GLU A 163 -13.03 9.39 -14.19
CA GLU A 163 -11.89 9.86 -13.42
C GLU A 163 -10.84 8.77 -13.23
N THR A 164 -9.59 9.19 -13.06
CA THR A 164 -8.53 8.29 -12.62
C THR A 164 -8.63 8.08 -11.12
N CYS A 165 -8.81 6.84 -10.72
CA CYS A 165 -9.01 6.43 -9.35
C CYS A 165 -8.00 5.38 -8.92
N ILE A 166 -7.69 5.35 -7.63
CA ILE A 166 -7.17 4.16 -6.97
C ILE A 166 -8.36 3.23 -6.77
N VAL A 167 -8.37 2.10 -7.48
CA VAL A 167 -9.48 1.15 -7.53
C VAL A 167 -9.11 -0.11 -6.75
N GLU A 168 -10.00 -0.56 -5.89
CA GLU A 168 -9.91 -1.81 -5.17
C GLU A 168 -10.90 -2.83 -5.75
N LEU A 169 -10.39 -3.99 -6.14
CA LEU A 169 -11.14 -5.08 -6.75
C LEU A 169 -11.42 -6.21 -5.74
N GLU A 170 -12.37 -7.10 -6.03
CA GLU A 170 -12.75 -8.23 -5.14
C GLU A 170 -11.59 -9.17 -4.77
N ASN A 171 -10.60 -9.30 -5.63
CA ASN A 171 -9.40 -10.12 -5.41
C ASN A 171 -8.32 -9.41 -4.57
N ASN A 172 -8.65 -8.30 -3.89
CA ASN A 172 -7.75 -7.43 -3.13
C ASN A 172 -6.62 -6.80 -3.98
N VAL A 173 -6.80 -6.69 -5.27
CA VAL A 173 -5.93 -5.91 -6.15
C VAL A 173 -6.32 -4.45 -6.00
N ILE A 174 -5.33 -3.60 -5.70
CA ILE A 174 -5.51 -2.15 -5.62
C ILE A 174 -4.57 -1.53 -6.65
N ILE A 175 -5.14 -0.84 -7.63
CA ILE A 175 -4.41 -0.28 -8.76
C ILE A 175 -4.93 1.11 -9.12
N PRO A 176 -4.07 2.03 -9.58
CA PRO A 176 -4.51 3.28 -10.19
C PRO A 176 -4.93 3.00 -11.64
N ARG A 177 -6.16 3.34 -12.00
CA ARG A 177 -6.70 3.17 -13.36
C ARG A 177 -7.81 4.20 -13.63
N LEU A 178 -8.10 4.40 -14.88
CA LEU A 178 -9.29 5.14 -15.33
C LEU A 178 -10.53 4.29 -15.05
N LEU A 179 -11.47 4.83 -14.27
CA LEU A 179 -12.74 4.19 -13.99
C LEU A 179 -13.76 4.56 -15.07
N GLN A 180 -14.36 3.57 -15.71
CA GLN A 180 -15.38 3.77 -16.75
C GLN A 180 -16.64 3.01 -16.41
N ALA A 181 -17.78 3.49 -16.95
CA ALA A 181 -19.02 2.75 -16.88
C ALA A 181 -18.91 1.43 -17.65
N ALA A 182 -19.46 0.36 -17.09
CA ALA A 182 -19.61 -0.90 -17.79
C ALA A 182 -21.01 -1.03 -18.39
N THR A 183 -21.20 -2.05 -19.23
CA THR A 183 -22.50 -2.36 -19.82
C THR A 183 -23.50 -2.90 -18.81
N GLN A 184 -23.02 -3.55 -17.76
CA GLN A 184 -23.85 -4.11 -16.69
C GLN A 184 -23.93 -3.15 -15.50
N PRO A 185 -25.13 -2.87 -14.98
CA PRO A 185 -25.32 -2.03 -13.80
C PRO A 185 -24.53 -2.55 -12.59
N GLY A 186 -23.83 -1.66 -11.88
CA GLY A 186 -23.05 -2.02 -10.69
C GLY A 186 -21.67 -2.61 -10.96
N LEU A 187 -21.33 -2.83 -12.24
CA LEU A 187 -19.98 -3.19 -12.68
C LEU A 187 -19.29 -2.00 -13.35
N TYR A 188 -17.98 -2.08 -13.46
CA TYR A 188 -17.15 -1.02 -14.05
C TYR A 188 -16.09 -1.60 -14.98
N ASN A 189 -15.62 -0.77 -15.88
CA ASN A 189 -14.40 -1.03 -16.62
C ASN A 189 -13.26 -0.24 -15.96
N VAL A 190 -12.10 -0.88 -15.85
CA VAL A 190 -10.93 -0.35 -15.16
C VAL A 190 -9.77 -0.40 -16.15
N CYS A 191 -9.40 0.76 -16.69
CA CYS A 191 -8.58 0.85 -17.90
C CYS A 191 -7.27 1.59 -17.64
N ALA A 192 -6.20 1.14 -18.31
CA ALA A 192 -4.96 1.89 -18.42
C ALA A 192 -5.15 3.10 -19.34
N THR A 193 -4.40 4.18 -19.09
CA THR A 193 -4.35 5.36 -19.99
C THR A 193 -3.19 5.29 -20.96
N ASN A 194 -2.16 4.51 -20.66
CA ASN A 194 -1.02 4.28 -21.53
C ASN A 194 -1.27 3.10 -22.46
N PRO A 195 -1.48 3.33 -23.78
CA PRO A 195 -1.73 2.25 -24.72
C PRO A 195 -0.50 1.38 -25.02
N LYS A 196 0.69 1.83 -24.61
CA LYS A 196 1.98 1.13 -24.82
C LYS A 196 2.46 0.37 -23.59
N THR A 197 1.67 0.40 -22.50
CA THR A 197 2.08 -0.26 -21.25
C THR A 197 2.23 -1.76 -21.43
N LYS A 198 3.19 -2.33 -20.67
CA LYS A 198 3.36 -3.76 -20.50
C LYS A 198 2.72 -4.28 -19.20
N ALA A 199 2.05 -3.42 -18.46
CA ALA A 199 1.36 -3.80 -17.24
C ALA A 199 0.25 -4.83 -17.53
N SER A 200 0.12 -5.81 -16.65
CA SER A 200 -0.91 -6.84 -16.74
C SER A 200 -1.68 -6.92 -15.42
N PRO A 201 -3.01 -6.87 -15.47
CA PRO A 201 -3.86 -6.71 -16.66
C PRO A 201 -3.89 -5.27 -17.18
N LEU A 202 -3.93 -5.11 -18.51
CA LEU A 202 -4.05 -3.80 -19.16
C LEU A 202 -5.40 -3.14 -18.87
N ASN A 203 -6.47 -3.83 -19.20
CA ASN A 203 -7.85 -3.42 -18.97
C ASN A 203 -8.65 -4.56 -18.37
N LEU A 204 -9.54 -4.22 -17.47
CA LEU A 204 -10.50 -5.13 -16.86
C LEU A 204 -11.90 -4.64 -17.20
N TYR A 205 -12.71 -5.50 -17.77
CA TYR A 205 -14.07 -5.16 -18.20
C TYR A 205 -15.12 -5.87 -17.35
N ASN A 206 -16.20 -5.16 -17.05
CA ASN A 206 -17.33 -5.68 -16.27
C ASN A 206 -16.88 -6.28 -14.91
N VAL A 207 -16.01 -5.58 -14.21
CA VAL A 207 -15.51 -6.02 -12.90
C VAL A 207 -16.24 -5.32 -11.76
N LYS A 208 -16.37 -6.01 -10.64
CA LYS A 208 -16.87 -5.43 -9.41
C LYS A 208 -15.77 -4.68 -8.69
N VAL A 209 -16.05 -3.42 -8.40
CA VAL A 209 -15.18 -2.51 -7.69
C VAL A 209 -15.69 -2.38 -6.25
N LEU A 210 -14.82 -2.66 -5.26
CA LEU A 210 -15.16 -2.57 -3.85
C LEU A 210 -15.08 -1.13 -3.35
N SER A 211 -14.03 -0.42 -3.77
CA SER A 211 -13.85 1.01 -3.51
C SER A 211 -13.13 1.69 -4.67
N ALA A 212 -13.40 2.97 -4.84
CA ALA A 212 -12.67 3.84 -5.75
C ALA A 212 -12.32 5.14 -5.03
N ALA A 213 -11.08 5.59 -5.18
CA ALA A 213 -10.59 6.83 -4.62
C ALA A 213 -10.05 7.70 -5.75
N PRO A 214 -10.76 8.77 -6.15
CA PRO A 214 -10.23 9.74 -7.10
C PRO A 214 -8.92 10.32 -6.56
N ILE A 215 -7.95 10.51 -7.44
CA ILE A 215 -6.61 10.96 -7.05
C ILE A 215 -6.68 12.45 -6.72
N LEU A 216 -6.47 12.76 -5.43
CA LEU A 216 -6.49 14.13 -4.89
C LEU A 216 -5.11 14.62 -4.49
N TRP A 217 -4.17 13.71 -4.27
CA TRP A 217 -2.79 14.01 -3.90
C TRP A 217 -1.85 13.21 -4.81
N HIS A 218 -0.86 13.91 -5.35
CA HIS A 218 0.17 13.32 -6.19
C HIS A 218 1.54 13.90 -5.80
N ARG A 219 2.47 13.01 -5.50
CA ARG A 219 3.86 13.35 -5.21
C ARG A 219 4.77 12.65 -6.20
N ARG A 220 5.33 13.43 -7.11
CA ARG A 220 6.29 12.93 -8.07
C ARG A 220 7.59 12.58 -7.38
N LYS A 221 8.13 11.42 -7.67
CA LYS A 221 9.44 11.02 -7.16
C LYS A 221 10.53 11.63 -8.03
N ILE A 222 11.34 12.53 -7.46
CA ILE A 222 12.39 13.25 -8.21
C ILE A 222 13.51 12.30 -8.59
N SER A 223 13.88 11.37 -7.70
CA SER A 223 14.93 10.36 -7.96
C SER A 223 14.60 9.38 -9.08
N SER A 224 13.35 9.32 -9.54
CA SER A 224 12.97 8.51 -10.72
C SER A 224 13.16 9.25 -12.05
N LEU A 225 13.52 10.53 -12.01
CA LEU A 225 13.71 11.37 -13.19
C LEU A 225 15.14 11.34 -13.73
N PHE A 226 16.07 10.75 -12.99
CA PHE A 226 17.50 10.60 -13.31
C PHE A 226 17.92 9.13 -13.22
#